data_8e612c81e660be8f040a3a296a69eccf
#
_entry.id   8e612c81e660be8f040a3a296a69eccf
#
_cell.length_a   1.000
_cell.length_b   1.000
_cell.length_c   1.000
_cell.angle_alpha   90.00
_cell.angle_beta   90.00
_cell.angle_gamma   90.00
#
_symmetry.space_group_name_H-M   'P 1'
#
loop_
_entity.id
_entity.type
_entity.pdbx_description
1 polymer ?
#
loop_
_entity_poly.entity_id
_entity_poly.type
_entity_poly.pdbx_seq_one_letter_code
_entity_poly.pdbx_strand_id
1 'polypeptide(L)'
;MVGFDYTLVQKWFGRARFQLLDLMRGTQSLMLLKELEGVQFESQEVIRFRQKKMLEAYLDSMREVPYYRKHKSITEFPVIDKRFINENRESLLNRSYGGKIFRKKTGGSTGEPFVYVTGVKSQSYLWAGILLSWQTAGYHLGEPVAILAGSSLFTSGIKQSIYYGIMNARLFSAFEMSAKMLDIYAREIARGKYRLLYGYASAVQELAEYLLSMPDRPSFSLRGIVTTAENLTPGMRETIERAFGVPCFSQYGCHDAGISAYECEQRKGFHLITDRCYFEVLEDRRLVSTDISNEALFLPRYDTGDLITMADEPCSCGRGFPLIAAVIGRSNDVISDQAGNTVHSEFFTHLFREVQTITAFQVAYDGHTLVVNLHTHDMDTDWAPYKERIQKSLAVERIDFVQNQPFVKSANGKHKFVLKLPEIGLYYEMDDCTAKEKNDKDENQRQP
;
A
#
# COMPACT_ATOMS: atom_id res chain seq x y z
N MET A 1 18.21 -28.05 -11.61
CA MET A 1 17.67 -28.47 -10.28
C MET A 1 16.18 -28.66 -10.45
N VAL A 2 15.70 -29.90 -10.23
CA VAL A 2 14.30 -30.29 -10.43
C VAL A 2 13.44 -29.50 -9.45
N GLY A 3 12.49 -28.70 -9.98
CA GLY A 3 11.54 -27.95 -9.17
C GLY A 3 10.75 -28.93 -8.30
N PHE A 4 10.71 -28.65 -6.99
CA PHE A 4 9.82 -29.33 -6.07
C PHE A 4 8.39 -29.07 -6.52
N ASP A 5 7.82 -30.04 -7.22
CA ASP A 5 6.43 -30.04 -7.57
C ASP A 5 5.60 -29.93 -6.28
N TYR A 6 4.77 -28.89 -6.17
CA TYR A 6 3.90 -28.64 -5.02
C TYR A 6 2.88 -29.78 -4.95
N THR A 7 3.19 -30.79 -4.10
CA THR A 7 2.48 -32.05 -4.06
C THR A 7 1.01 -31.86 -3.69
N LEU A 8 0.14 -32.79 -4.12
CA LEU A 8 -1.30 -32.79 -3.73
C LEU A 8 -1.47 -32.71 -2.20
N VAL A 9 -0.57 -33.35 -1.46
CA VAL A 9 -0.55 -33.33 0.01
C VAL A 9 -0.30 -31.91 0.54
N GLN A 10 0.67 -31.19 -0.01
CA GLN A 10 0.97 -29.81 0.39
C GLN A 10 -0.20 -28.86 0.06
N LYS A 11 -0.86 -29.03 -1.09
CA LYS A 11 -2.08 -28.31 -1.46
C LYS A 11 -3.20 -28.53 -0.46
N TRP A 12 -3.40 -29.78 -0.06
CA TRP A 12 -4.42 -30.15 0.93
C TRP A 12 -4.13 -29.52 2.31
N PHE A 13 -2.92 -29.65 2.82
CA PHE A 13 -2.52 -29.03 4.11
C PHE A 13 -2.61 -27.50 4.06
N GLY A 14 -2.19 -26.88 2.97
CA GLY A 14 -2.31 -25.45 2.79
C GLY A 14 -3.76 -24.98 2.86
N ARG A 15 -4.65 -25.69 2.16
CA ARG A 15 -6.08 -25.40 2.17
C ARG A 15 -6.69 -25.60 3.57
N ALA A 16 -6.32 -26.67 4.27
CA ALA A 16 -6.79 -26.95 5.63
C ALA A 16 -6.38 -25.83 6.62
N ARG A 17 -5.16 -25.30 6.52
CA ARG A 17 -4.70 -24.16 7.33
C ARG A 17 -5.59 -22.92 7.13
N PHE A 18 -5.87 -22.57 5.88
CA PHE A 18 -6.72 -21.40 5.59
C PHE A 18 -8.19 -21.65 5.90
N GLN A 19 -8.70 -22.88 5.82
CA GLN A 19 -10.03 -23.25 6.35
C GLN A 19 -10.10 -23.02 7.85
N LEU A 20 -9.06 -23.41 8.60
CA LEU A 20 -8.98 -23.15 10.03
C LEU A 20 -8.95 -21.65 10.34
N LEU A 21 -8.21 -20.85 9.54
CA LEU A 21 -8.18 -19.40 9.68
C LEU A 21 -9.57 -18.80 9.41
N ASP A 22 -10.27 -19.26 8.38
CA ASP A 22 -11.65 -18.82 8.09
C ASP A 22 -12.59 -19.15 9.25
N LEU A 23 -12.49 -20.35 9.80
CA LEU A 23 -13.27 -20.76 10.97
C LEU A 23 -12.99 -19.85 12.19
N MET A 24 -11.71 -19.60 12.50
CA MET A 24 -11.31 -18.73 13.61
C MET A 24 -11.80 -17.28 13.45
N ARG A 25 -11.76 -16.77 12.23
CA ARG A 25 -12.24 -15.43 11.89
C ARG A 25 -13.77 -15.37 11.79
N GLY A 26 -14.41 -16.48 11.47
CA GLY A 26 -15.81 -16.54 11.02
C GLY A 26 -15.98 -15.94 9.62
N THR A 27 -15.02 -16.21 8.71
CA THR A 27 -14.98 -15.71 7.33
C THR A 27 -15.09 -16.85 6.33
N GLN A 28 -15.23 -16.50 5.04
CA GLN A 28 -15.35 -17.42 3.91
C GLN A 28 -14.34 -17.08 2.80
N SER A 29 -13.13 -16.70 3.21
CA SER A 29 -12.13 -16.15 2.29
C SER A 29 -11.69 -17.14 1.22
N LEU A 30 -11.59 -18.44 1.55
CA LEU A 30 -11.23 -19.47 0.56
C LEU A 30 -12.31 -19.73 -0.47
N MET A 31 -13.59 -19.65 -0.08
CA MET A 31 -14.70 -19.79 -1.01
C MET A 31 -14.67 -18.65 -2.03
N LEU A 32 -14.53 -17.42 -1.54
CA LEU A 32 -14.46 -16.24 -2.41
C LEU A 32 -13.19 -16.21 -3.25
N LEU A 33 -12.04 -16.68 -2.72
CA LEU A 33 -10.82 -16.81 -3.52
C LEU A 33 -11.04 -17.71 -4.72
N LYS A 34 -11.64 -18.91 -4.52
CA LYS A 34 -11.94 -19.84 -5.61
C LYS A 34 -12.87 -19.22 -6.64
N GLU A 35 -13.82 -18.41 -6.20
CA GLU A 35 -14.75 -17.70 -7.08
C GLU A 35 -13.99 -16.62 -7.89
N LEU A 36 -13.16 -15.80 -7.25
CA LEU A 36 -12.37 -14.78 -7.90
C LEU A 36 -11.33 -15.34 -8.88
N GLU A 37 -10.74 -16.52 -8.59
CA GLU A 37 -9.85 -17.25 -9.50
C GLU A 37 -10.51 -17.53 -10.86
N GLY A 38 -11.82 -17.80 -10.89
CA GLY A 38 -12.60 -17.97 -12.12
C GLY A 38 -13.02 -16.64 -12.72
N VAL A 39 -13.67 -15.79 -11.92
CA VAL A 39 -14.29 -14.53 -12.35
C VAL A 39 -13.28 -13.58 -12.99
N GLN A 40 -12.04 -13.55 -12.52
CA GLN A 40 -11.01 -12.66 -13.08
C GLN A 40 -10.77 -12.87 -14.58
N PHE A 41 -11.11 -14.02 -15.14
CA PHE A 41 -10.94 -14.33 -16.58
C PHE A 41 -12.24 -14.27 -17.39
N GLU A 42 -13.35 -13.86 -16.75
CA GLU A 42 -14.59 -13.59 -17.45
C GLU A 42 -14.47 -12.31 -18.30
N SER A 43 -15.36 -12.15 -19.28
CA SER A 43 -15.40 -10.95 -20.09
C SER A 43 -15.76 -9.72 -19.24
N GLN A 44 -15.33 -8.54 -19.68
CA GLN A 44 -15.67 -7.28 -19.01
C GLN A 44 -17.20 -7.06 -18.90
N GLU A 45 -17.97 -7.57 -19.87
CA GLU A 45 -19.43 -7.51 -19.84
C GLU A 45 -20.00 -8.34 -18.70
N VAL A 46 -19.54 -9.59 -18.55
CA VAL A 46 -19.95 -10.48 -17.45
C VAL A 46 -19.59 -9.87 -16.10
N ILE A 47 -18.38 -9.35 -15.96
CA ILE A 47 -17.92 -8.70 -14.73
C ILE A 47 -18.76 -7.45 -14.40
N ARG A 48 -19.06 -6.59 -15.38
CA ARG A 48 -19.95 -5.44 -15.19
C ARG A 48 -21.37 -5.84 -14.81
N PHE A 49 -21.92 -6.84 -15.47
CA PHE A 49 -23.25 -7.37 -15.13
C PHE A 49 -23.29 -7.89 -13.70
N ARG A 50 -22.27 -8.66 -13.31
CA ARG A 50 -22.11 -9.19 -11.96
C ARG A 50 -22.01 -8.08 -10.91
N GLN A 51 -21.15 -7.08 -11.12
CA GLN A 51 -21.03 -5.92 -10.24
C GLN A 51 -22.36 -5.17 -10.09
N LYS A 52 -23.09 -4.96 -11.20
CA LYS A 52 -24.41 -4.33 -11.18
C LYS A 52 -25.41 -5.09 -10.31
N LYS A 53 -25.48 -6.42 -10.44
CA LYS A 53 -26.34 -7.27 -9.60
C LYS A 53 -25.98 -7.18 -8.11
N MET A 54 -24.70 -7.16 -7.80
CA MET A 54 -24.24 -7.03 -6.42
C MET A 54 -24.57 -5.63 -5.86
N LEU A 55 -24.42 -4.58 -6.67
CA LEU A 55 -24.82 -3.22 -6.29
C LEU A 55 -26.32 -3.11 -6.05
N GLU A 56 -27.17 -3.69 -6.91
CA GLU A 56 -28.62 -3.72 -6.71
C GLU A 56 -28.98 -4.37 -5.36
N ALA A 57 -28.43 -5.55 -5.07
CA ALA A 57 -28.64 -6.23 -3.79
C ALA A 57 -28.14 -5.41 -2.59
N TYR A 58 -27.00 -4.72 -2.74
CA TYR A 58 -26.46 -3.85 -1.70
C TYR A 58 -27.39 -2.65 -1.44
N LEU A 59 -27.89 -1.99 -2.47
CA LEU A 59 -28.85 -0.88 -2.34
C LEU A 59 -30.15 -1.31 -1.67
N ASP A 60 -30.63 -2.53 -1.95
CA ASP A 60 -31.81 -3.08 -1.28
C ASP A 60 -31.55 -3.29 0.21
N SER A 61 -30.39 -3.83 0.60
CA SER A 61 -30.03 -4.02 2.01
C SER A 61 -29.84 -2.70 2.75
N MET A 62 -29.37 -1.62 2.09
CA MET A 62 -29.24 -0.28 2.69
C MET A 62 -30.57 0.29 3.15
N ARG A 63 -31.70 -0.07 2.51
CA ARG A 63 -33.03 0.46 2.85
C ARG A 63 -33.49 0.08 4.27
N GLU A 64 -32.89 -0.92 4.88
CA GLU A 64 -33.15 -1.27 6.27
C GLU A 64 -32.70 -0.16 7.24
N VAL A 65 -31.69 0.63 6.86
CA VAL A 65 -31.19 1.76 7.65
C VAL A 65 -31.96 3.03 7.27
N PRO A 66 -32.60 3.71 8.22
CA PRO A 66 -33.46 4.87 7.96
C PRO A 66 -32.80 6.01 7.16
N TYR A 67 -31.52 6.24 7.40
CA TYR A 67 -30.73 7.26 6.71
C TYR A 67 -30.75 7.10 5.17
N TYR A 68 -30.76 5.85 4.66
CA TYR A 68 -30.63 5.57 3.23
C TYR A 68 -31.96 5.38 2.48
N ARG A 69 -33.08 5.29 3.18
CA ARG A 69 -34.40 4.93 2.58
C ARG A 69 -34.89 5.85 1.45
N LYS A 70 -34.40 7.10 1.43
CA LYS A 70 -34.87 8.09 0.45
C LYS A 70 -34.21 7.91 -0.93
N HIS A 71 -33.08 7.22 -1.00
CA HIS A 71 -32.29 7.10 -2.22
C HIS A 71 -32.60 5.80 -2.94
N LYS A 72 -32.77 5.87 -4.25
CA LYS A 72 -33.13 4.72 -5.10
C LYS A 72 -31.97 4.20 -5.93
N SER A 73 -31.01 5.07 -6.23
CA SER A 73 -29.82 4.73 -7.00
C SER A 73 -28.55 5.20 -6.30
N ILE A 74 -27.40 4.64 -6.68
CA ILE A 74 -26.11 5.02 -6.09
C ILE A 74 -25.76 6.48 -6.39
N THR A 75 -26.16 6.99 -7.54
CA THR A 75 -25.85 8.36 -7.98
C THR A 75 -26.64 9.45 -7.23
N GLU A 76 -27.69 9.08 -6.51
CA GLU A 76 -28.45 10.03 -5.67
C GLU A 76 -27.75 10.32 -4.34
N PHE A 77 -26.78 9.49 -3.94
CA PHE A 77 -25.99 9.74 -2.74
C PHE A 77 -24.93 10.80 -3.00
N PRO A 78 -24.70 11.72 -2.05
CA PRO A 78 -23.57 12.63 -2.12
C PRO A 78 -22.25 11.83 -2.00
N VAL A 79 -21.17 12.40 -2.50
CA VAL A 79 -19.83 11.92 -2.18
C VAL A 79 -19.54 12.26 -0.72
N ILE A 80 -19.18 11.27 0.08
CA ILE A 80 -18.90 11.40 1.51
C ILE A 80 -17.42 11.17 1.80
N ASP A 81 -16.90 11.87 2.80
CA ASP A 81 -15.53 11.76 3.25
C ASP A 81 -15.42 11.23 4.70
N LYS A 82 -14.19 11.12 5.21
CA LYS A 82 -13.93 10.65 6.59
C LYS A 82 -14.54 11.54 7.65
N ARG A 83 -14.58 12.85 7.41
CA ARG A 83 -15.15 13.82 8.34
C ARG A 83 -16.65 13.60 8.45
N PHE A 84 -17.35 13.54 7.32
CA PHE A 84 -18.77 13.24 7.29
C PHE A 84 -19.12 11.94 8.01
N ILE A 85 -18.32 10.87 7.78
CA ILE A 85 -18.56 9.57 8.40
C ILE A 85 -18.36 9.64 9.92
N ASN A 86 -17.32 10.33 10.40
CA ASN A 86 -17.08 10.49 11.84
C ASN A 86 -18.23 11.24 12.53
N GLU A 87 -18.74 12.28 11.90
CA GLU A 87 -19.86 13.10 12.42
C GLU A 87 -21.20 12.33 12.42
N ASN A 88 -21.40 11.40 11.45
CA ASN A 88 -22.68 10.72 11.23
C ASN A 88 -22.63 9.20 11.52
N ARG A 89 -21.59 8.68 12.13
CA ARG A 89 -21.31 7.24 12.28
C ARG A 89 -22.51 6.42 12.75
N GLU A 90 -23.19 6.89 13.80
CA GLU A 90 -24.31 6.17 14.41
C GLU A 90 -25.51 6.03 13.45
N SER A 91 -25.70 7.00 12.55
CA SER A 91 -26.78 6.99 11.56
C SER A 91 -26.46 6.09 10.36
N LEU A 92 -25.17 5.83 10.10
CA LEU A 92 -24.70 5.04 8.97
C LEU A 92 -24.55 3.53 9.30
N LEU A 93 -24.56 3.18 10.60
CA LEU A 93 -24.45 1.80 11.06
C LEU A 93 -25.71 1.00 10.76
N ASN A 94 -25.53 -0.20 10.24
CA ASN A 94 -26.61 -1.19 10.17
C ASN A 94 -26.75 -1.90 11.53
N ARG A 95 -27.67 -1.43 12.37
CA ARG A 95 -27.95 -2.01 13.69
C ARG A 95 -28.66 -3.37 13.59
N SER A 96 -29.25 -3.70 12.43
CA SER A 96 -29.87 -4.99 12.17
C SER A 96 -28.86 -6.06 11.71
N TYR A 97 -27.60 -5.68 11.47
CA TYR A 97 -26.58 -6.63 11.05
C TYR A 97 -26.28 -7.66 12.14
N GLY A 98 -26.73 -8.89 11.94
CA GLY A 98 -26.57 -10.00 12.91
C GLY A 98 -25.22 -10.73 12.82
N GLY A 99 -24.36 -10.39 11.87
CA GLY A 99 -23.06 -11.06 11.66
C GLY A 99 -21.96 -10.53 12.57
N LYS A 100 -20.81 -11.19 12.54
CA LYS A 100 -19.61 -10.73 13.25
C LYS A 100 -19.10 -9.42 12.68
N ILE A 101 -18.73 -8.48 13.53
CA ILE A 101 -18.20 -7.17 13.20
C ILE A 101 -16.69 -7.11 13.48
N PHE A 102 -15.95 -6.60 12.54
CA PHE A 102 -14.51 -6.34 12.66
C PHE A 102 -14.28 -4.83 12.76
N ARG A 103 -13.82 -4.37 13.91
CA ARG A 103 -13.43 -2.97 14.13
C ARG A 103 -12.02 -2.74 13.59
N LYS A 104 -11.85 -1.69 12.82
CA LYS A 104 -10.59 -1.30 12.19
C LYS A 104 -10.30 0.17 12.40
N LYS A 105 -9.02 0.52 12.32
CA LYS A 105 -8.52 1.88 12.46
C LYS A 105 -7.57 2.15 11.31
N THR A 106 -7.80 3.24 10.56
CA THR A 106 -6.80 3.72 9.60
C THR A 106 -5.83 4.66 10.30
N GLY A 107 -4.57 4.64 9.88
CA GLY A 107 -3.65 5.68 10.26
C GLY A 107 -4.00 6.95 9.50
N GLY A 108 -4.66 7.90 10.16
CA GLY A 108 -5.01 9.16 9.53
C GLY A 108 -3.76 9.93 9.11
N SER A 109 -3.63 10.26 7.83
CA SER A 109 -2.65 11.25 7.33
C SER A 109 -2.94 12.65 7.86
N THR A 110 -4.14 12.89 8.39
CA THR A 110 -4.61 14.16 8.96
C THR A 110 -4.53 14.22 10.50
N GLY A 111 -3.90 13.23 11.14
CA GLY A 111 -3.73 13.18 12.62
C GLY A 111 -4.88 12.55 13.38
N GLU A 112 -6.12 12.55 12.88
CA GLU A 112 -7.25 11.88 13.53
C GLU A 112 -7.45 10.46 12.98
N PRO A 113 -7.49 9.44 13.87
CA PRO A 113 -7.68 8.07 13.45
C PRO A 113 -9.13 7.85 13.02
N PHE A 114 -9.33 7.40 11.79
CA PHE A 114 -10.63 6.97 11.31
C PHE A 114 -10.91 5.53 11.76
N VAL A 115 -11.93 5.35 12.61
CA VAL A 115 -12.40 4.04 13.06
C VAL A 115 -13.64 3.64 12.28
N TYR A 116 -13.61 2.49 11.65
CA TYR A 116 -14.72 1.94 10.90
C TYR A 116 -14.95 0.46 11.21
N VAL A 117 -16.06 -0.08 10.76
CA VAL A 117 -16.41 -1.47 10.94
C VAL A 117 -16.70 -2.17 9.62
N THR A 118 -16.33 -3.43 9.53
CA THR A 118 -16.65 -4.28 8.38
C THR A 118 -17.36 -5.54 8.84
N GLY A 119 -18.28 -6.04 8.01
CA GLY A 119 -18.94 -7.31 8.21
C GLY A 119 -18.11 -8.50 7.69
N VAL A 120 -18.65 -9.70 7.87
CA VAL A 120 -18.02 -10.97 7.49
C VAL A 120 -17.67 -11.02 6.00
N LYS A 121 -18.60 -10.62 5.13
CA LYS A 121 -18.43 -10.66 3.67
C LYS A 121 -17.29 -9.75 3.20
N SER A 122 -17.26 -8.49 3.69
CA SER A 122 -16.17 -7.55 3.36
C SER A 122 -14.81 -8.03 3.87
N GLN A 123 -14.77 -8.61 5.07
CA GLN A 123 -13.54 -9.21 5.61
C GLN A 123 -13.09 -10.43 4.81
N SER A 124 -14.02 -11.21 4.29
CA SER A 124 -13.74 -12.38 3.44
C SER A 124 -13.16 -11.97 2.09
N TYR A 125 -13.75 -10.96 1.43
CA TYR A 125 -13.20 -10.39 0.19
C TYR A 125 -11.83 -9.76 0.37
N LEU A 126 -11.59 -9.09 1.50
CA LEU A 126 -10.26 -8.55 1.81
C LEU A 126 -9.18 -9.64 1.74
N TRP A 127 -9.40 -10.76 2.42
CA TRP A 127 -8.43 -11.85 2.44
C TRP A 127 -8.36 -12.60 1.11
N ALA A 128 -9.50 -12.80 0.45
CA ALA A 128 -9.52 -13.39 -0.90
C ALA A 128 -8.71 -12.55 -1.88
N GLY A 129 -8.85 -11.22 -1.86
CA GLY A 129 -8.08 -10.32 -2.71
C GLY A 129 -6.58 -10.31 -2.39
N ILE A 130 -6.20 -10.37 -1.11
CA ILE A 130 -4.79 -10.50 -0.70
C ILE A 130 -4.21 -11.81 -1.23
N LEU A 131 -4.90 -12.92 -1.05
CA LEU A 131 -4.43 -14.23 -1.48
C LEU A 131 -4.34 -14.32 -3.01
N LEU A 132 -5.31 -13.73 -3.73
CA LEU A 132 -5.28 -13.66 -5.19
C LEU A 132 -4.05 -12.87 -5.68
N SER A 133 -3.73 -11.75 -5.04
CA SER A 133 -2.52 -10.97 -5.29
C SER A 133 -1.24 -11.79 -5.02
N TRP A 134 -1.20 -12.57 -3.95
CA TRP A 134 -0.04 -13.41 -3.64
C TRP A 134 0.15 -14.53 -4.66
N GLN A 135 -0.93 -15.07 -5.21
CA GLN A 135 -0.87 -16.09 -6.27
C GLN A 135 -0.21 -15.58 -7.55
N THR A 136 -0.38 -14.30 -7.89
CA THR A 136 0.32 -13.72 -9.06
C THR A 136 1.84 -13.70 -8.89
N ALA A 137 2.32 -13.63 -7.65
CA ALA A 137 3.73 -13.75 -7.29
C ALA A 137 4.22 -15.21 -7.11
N GLY A 138 3.41 -16.20 -7.53
CA GLY A 138 3.74 -17.62 -7.47
C GLY A 138 3.53 -18.27 -6.11
N TYR A 139 2.81 -17.64 -5.18
CA TYR A 139 2.47 -18.22 -3.88
C TYR A 139 1.38 -19.29 -4.00
N HIS A 140 1.57 -20.41 -3.31
CA HIS A 140 0.52 -21.40 -3.11
C HIS A 140 0.08 -21.42 -1.65
N LEU A 141 -1.23 -21.68 -1.45
CA LEU A 141 -1.84 -21.66 -0.11
C LEU A 141 -1.08 -22.53 0.90
N GLY A 142 -0.73 -21.92 2.03
CA GLY A 142 -0.07 -22.59 3.16
C GLY A 142 1.45 -22.68 3.06
N GLU A 143 2.06 -22.21 1.99
CA GLU A 143 3.51 -22.04 1.91
C GLU A 143 4.01 -20.99 2.92
N PRO A 144 5.27 -21.04 3.34
CA PRO A 144 5.79 -20.07 4.29
C PRO A 144 5.92 -18.67 3.67
N VAL A 145 5.45 -17.67 4.42
CA VAL A 145 5.44 -16.25 4.04
C VAL A 145 6.24 -15.42 5.03
N ALA A 146 7.14 -14.58 4.55
CA ALA A 146 7.75 -13.51 5.33
C ALA A 146 6.93 -12.24 5.17
N ILE A 147 6.52 -11.60 6.27
CA ILE A 147 5.73 -10.36 6.26
C ILE A 147 6.56 -9.25 6.91
N LEU A 148 6.98 -8.26 6.12
CA LEU A 148 7.71 -7.07 6.57
C LEU A 148 6.77 -5.87 6.60
N ALA A 149 6.22 -5.57 7.79
CA ALA A 149 5.14 -4.60 7.92
C ALA A 149 5.21 -3.82 9.24
N GLY A 150 4.34 -2.82 9.39
CA GLY A 150 4.30 -1.94 10.55
C GLY A 150 3.56 -2.50 11.77
N SER A 151 3.55 -1.71 12.85
CA SER A 151 3.10 -2.09 14.21
C SER A 151 1.65 -2.53 14.32
N SER A 152 0.78 -2.15 13.40
CA SER A 152 -0.64 -2.55 13.46
C SER A 152 -0.83 -4.08 13.41
N LEU A 153 0.18 -4.80 12.93
CA LEU A 153 0.23 -6.26 12.92
C LEU A 153 0.94 -6.84 14.15
N PHE A 154 1.65 -6.04 14.93
CA PHE A 154 2.43 -6.47 16.11
C PHE A 154 1.66 -6.22 17.40
N THR A 155 0.47 -6.81 17.57
CA THR A 155 -0.15 -6.89 18.87
C THR A 155 0.48 -8.07 19.63
N SER A 156 1.10 -7.83 20.78
CA SER A 156 1.73 -8.88 21.58
C SER A 156 0.67 -9.86 22.14
N GLY A 157 0.84 -11.14 21.87
CA GLY A 157 0.00 -12.16 22.49
C GLY A 157 0.06 -13.54 21.84
N ILE A 158 -0.20 -14.57 22.64
CA ILE A 158 -0.23 -15.98 22.22
C ILE A 158 -1.20 -16.20 21.04
N LYS A 159 -2.35 -15.52 21.06
CA LYS A 159 -3.36 -15.62 19.99
C LYS A 159 -2.82 -15.22 18.62
N GLN A 160 -2.00 -14.18 18.58
CA GLN A 160 -1.39 -13.71 17.33
C GLN A 160 -0.31 -14.69 16.83
N SER A 161 0.52 -15.20 17.75
CA SER A 161 1.53 -16.20 17.40
C SER A 161 0.89 -17.47 16.80
N ILE A 162 -0.21 -17.93 17.39
CA ILE A 162 -1.00 -19.06 16.88
C ILE A 162 -1.57 -18.72 15.49
N TYR A 163 -2.14 -17.53 15.32
CA TYR A 163 -2.73 -17.09 14.06
C TYR A 163 -1.72 -17.09 12.90
N TYR A 164 -0.55 -16.43 13.10
CA TYR A 164 0.50 -16.42 12.08
C TYR A 164 1.18 -17.79 11.92
N GLY A 165 1.25 -18.59 12.98
CA GLY A 165 1.71 -19.99 12.89
C GLY A 165 0.78 -20.85 12.02
N ILE A 166 -0.54 -20.71 12.14
CA ILE A 166 -1.50 -21.39 11.27
C ILE A 166 -1.37 -20.88 9.83
N MET A 167 -1.22 -19.57 9.62
CA MET A 167 -0.99 -18.98 8.30
C MET A 167 0.33 -19.43 7.67
N ASN A 168 1.25 -19.99 8.44
CA ASN A 168 2.64 -20.26 8.07
C ASN A 168 3.40 -18.98 7.73
N ALA A 169 3.13 -17.91 8.47
CA ALA A 169 3.72 -16.60 8.25
C ALA A 169 4.58 -16.17 9.44
N ARG A 170 5.66 -15.44 9.15
CA ARG A 170 6.50 -14.78 10.16
C ARG A 170 6.49 -13.29 9.91
N LEU A 171 6.30 -12.53 10.99
CA LEU A 171 6.33 -11.06 10.96
C LEU A 171 7.74 -10.54 11.22
N PHE A 172 8.15 -9.55 10.43
CA PHE A 172 9.35 -8.74 10.59
C PHE A 172 8.92 -7.27 10.70
N SER A 173 9.52 -6.52 11.63
CA SER A 173 9.11 -5.15 11.90
C SER A 173 9.69 -4.16 10.89
N ALA A 174 8.82 -3.42 10.21
CA ALA A 174 9.23 -2.31 9.34
C ALA A 174 9.59 -1.03 10.13
N PHE A 175 9.56 -1.05 11.47
CA PHE A 175 9.98 0.07 12.34
C PHE A 175 11.40 -0.08 12.87
N GLU A 176 11.93 -1.29 12.83
CA GLU A 176 13.26 -1.62 13.35
C GLU A 176 14.15 -2.03 12.18
N MET A 177 14.61 -1.04 11.41
CA MET A 177 15.36 -1.25 10.17
C MET A 177 16.86 -0.87 10.34
N SER A 178 17.40 -0.93 11.55
CA SER A 178 18.85 -0.72 11.77
C SER A 178 19.67 -1.77 11.02
N ALA A 179 20.92 -1.44 10.64
CA ALA A 179 21.80 -2.38 9.93
C ALA A 179 21.91 -3.76 10.62
N LYS A 180 21.93 -3.77 11.97
CA LYS A 180 21.91 -5.01 12.76
C LYS A 180 20.62 -5.81 12.55
N MET A 181 19.46 -5.14 12.52
CA MET A 181 18.18 -5.82 12.32
C MET A 181 18.01 -6.28 10.88
N LEU A 182 18.49 -5.51 9.92
CA LEU A 182 18.50 -5.89 8.50
C LEU A 182 19.33 -7.15 8.27
N ASP A 183 20.49 -7.30 8.92
CA ASP A 183 21.29 -8.53 8.86
C ASP A 183 20.52 -9.74 9.43
N ILE A 184 19.87 -9.54 10.58
CA ILE A 184 19.03 -10.57 11.19
C ILE A 184 17.89 -10.96 10.24
N TYR A 185 17.17 -9.99 9.67
CA TYR A 185 16.06 -10.26 8.76
C TYR A 185 16.52 -10.99 7.50
N ALA A 186 17.61 -10.55 6.88
CA ALA A 186 18.19 -11.19 5.70
C ALA A 186 18.50 -12.68 5.96
N ARG A 187 19.20 -12.97 7.05
CA ARG A 187 19.57 -14.35 7.42
C ARG A 187 18.35 -15.19 7.81
N GLU A 188 17.39 -14.63 8.54
CA GLU A 188 16.19 -15.36 8.94
C GLU A 188 15.26 -15.65 7.77
N ILE A 189 15.08 -14.69 6.84
CA ILE A 189 14.29 -14.89 5.63
C ILE A 189 14.95 -15.99 4.76
N ALA A 190 16.25 -15.98 4.62
CA ALA A 190 16.97 -17.02 3.88
C ALA A 190 16.83 -18.41 4.54
N ARG A 191 17.01 -18.50 5.86
CA ARG A 191 16.90 -19.78 6.61
C ARG A 191 15.49 -20.33 6.62
N GLY A 192 14.48 -19.44 6.71
CA GLY A 192 13.06 -19.82 6.81
C GLY A 192 12.46 -20.41 5.54
N LYS A 193 13.21 -20.41 4.43
CA LYS A 193 12.78 -20.94 3.13
C LYS A 193 11.40 -20.41 2.69
N TYR A 194 11.12 -19.15 3.01
CA TYR A 194 9.89 -18.49 2.61
C TYR A 194 9.73 -18.49 1.09
N ARG A 195 8.49 -18.59 0.63
CA ARG A 195 8.14 -18.60 -0.80
C ARG A 195 7.66 -17.24 -1.27
N LEU A 196 7.17 -16.44 -0.35
CA LEU A 196 6.70 -15.08 -0.60
C LEU A 196 7.28 -14.13 0.46
N LEU A 197 7.71 -12.96 0.03
CA LEU A 197 7.92 -11.79 0.88
C LEU A 197 6.80 -10.81 0.60
N TYR A 198 6.07 -10.43 1.66
CA TYR A 198 4.98 -9.45 1.60
C TYR A 198 5.29 -8.28 2.52
N GLY A 199 5.23 -7.04 2.05
CA GLY A 199 5.59 -5.93 2.92
C GLY A 199 5.36 -4.54 2.33
N TYR A 200 5.73 -3.52 3.11
CA TYR A 200 5.73 -2.13 2.64
C TYR A 200 6.84 -1.93 1.61
N ALA A 201 6.55 -1.18 0.54
CA ALA A 201 7.51 -0.99 -0.54
C ALA A 201 8.84 -0.40 -0.06
N SER A 202 8.78 0.61 0.81
CA SER A 202 9.97 1.25 1.40
C SER A 202 10.78 0.30 2.28
N ALA A 203 10.12 -0.50 3.10
CA ALA A 203 10.82 -1.43 4.00
C ALA A 203 11.48 -2.58 3.22
N VAL A 204 10.81 -3.09 2.18
CA VAL A 204 11.38 -4.12 1.29
C VAL A 204 12.55 -3.56 0.50
N GLN A 205 12.48 -2.30 0.05
CA GLN A 205 13.59 -1.60 -0.60
C GLN A 205 14.79 -1.45 0.34
N GLU A 206 14.59 -0.96 1.57
CA GLU A 206 15.65 -0.76 2.56
C GLU A 206 16.39 -2.10 2.85
N LEU A 207 15.64 -3.20 2.97
CA LEU A 207 16.22 -4.54 3.08
C LEU A 207 16.97 -4.94 1.81
N ALA A 208 16.45 -4.61 0.62
CA ALA A 208 17.09 -4.91 -0.65
C ALA A 208 18.41 -4.15 -0.84
N GLU A 209 18.46 -2.87 -0.48
CA GLU A 209 19.67 -2.05 -0.50
C GLU A 209 20.75 -2.60 0.44
N TYR A 210 20.34 -2.98 1.67
CA TYR A 210 21.22 -3.65 2.61
C TYR A 210 21.80 -4.95 2.01
N LEU A 211 20.97 -5.82 1.42
CA LEU A 211 21.40 -7.04 0.77
C LEU A 211 22.41 -6.78 -0.36
N LEU A 212 22.22 -5.72 -1.14
CA LEU A 212 23.14 -5.34 -2.21
C LEU A 212 24.49 -4.86 -1.69
N SER A 213 24.55 -4.33 -0.48
CA SER A 213 25.80 -3.91 0.18
C SER A 213 26.57 -5.08 0.85
N MET A 214 25.93 -6.25 1.03
CA MET A 214 26.58 -7.40 1.66
C MET A 214 27.60 -8.06 0.72
N PRO A 215 28.85 -8.33 1.20
CA PRO A 215 29.82 -9.12 0.43
C PRO A 215 29.31 -10.54 0.14
N ASP A 216 28.74 -11.20 1.16
CA ASP A 216 28.21 -12.57 1.09
C ASP A 216 26.68 -12.53 1.24
N ARG A 217 25.99 -12.30 0.15
CA ARG A 217 24.53 -12.31 0.10
C ARG A 217 23.96 -13.70 0.29
N PRO A 218 22.99 -13.88 1.22
CA PRO A 218 22.33 -15.17 1.36
C PRO A 218 21.43 -15.46 0.14
N SER A 219 21.28 -16.75 -0.19
CA SER A 219 20.31 -17.17 -1.21
C SER A 219 18.91 -17.33 -0.61
N PHE A 220 17.90 -16.96 -1.38
CA PHE A 220 16.50 -17.03 -0.97
C PHE A 220 15.73 -18.13 -1.70
N SER A 221 14.72 -18.68 -1.04
CA SER A 221 13.78 -19.63 -1.67
C SER A 221 12.51 -18.96 -2.18
N LEU A 222 12.50 -17.62 -2.23
CA LEU A 222 11.35 -16.83 -2.69
C LEU A 222 11.01 -17.17 -4.14
N ARG A 223 9.73 -17.11 -4.50
CA ARG A 223 9.24 -17.12 -5.87
C ARG A 223 8.86 -15.74 -6.36
N GLY A 224 8.46 -14.88 -5.43
CA GLY A 224 8.10 -13.51 -5.73
C GLY A 224 7.96 -12.67 -4.47
N ILE A 225 7.81 -11.38 -4.70
CA ILE A 225 7.61 -10.36 -3.67
C ILE A 225 6.31 -9.62 -4.00
N VAL A 226 5.51 -9.31 -2.99
CA VAL A 226 4.34 -8.44 -3.15
C VAL A 226 4.47 -7.27 -2.19
N THR A 227 4.55 -6.07 -2.73
CA THR A 227 4.53 -4.83 -1.94
C THR A 227 3.12 -4.29 -1.79
N THR A 228 2.87 -3.56 -0.72
CA THR A 228 1.56 -2.97 -0.41
C THR A 228 1.68 -1.66 0.37
N ALA A 229 0.57 -0.95 0.46
CA ALA A 229 0.37 0.24 1.29
C ALA A 229 1.14 1.51 0.88
N GLU A 230 2.06 1.42 -0.06
CA GLU A 230 2.89 2.50 -0.59
C GLU A 230 3.08 2.30 -2.09
N ASN A 231 3.38 3.37 -2.82
CA ASN A 231 3.68 3.26 -4.25
C ASN A 231 5.03 2.57 -4.46
N LEU A 232 5.05 1.57 -5.33
CA LEU A 232 6.27 0.92 -5.79
C LEU A 232 6.77 1.63 -7.05
N THR A 233 7.81 2.44 -6.91
CA THR A 233 8.42 3.12 -8.07
C THR A 233 9.22 2.14 -8.94
N PRO A 234 9.48 2.47 -10.23
CA PRO A 234 10.33 1.63 -11.09
C PRO A 234 11.72 1.36 -10.49
N GLY A 235 12.38 2.37 -9.93
CA GLY A 235 13.69 2.22 -9.29
C GLY A 235 13.67 1.33 -8.05
N MET A 236 12.63 1.45 -7.20
CA MET A 236 12.43 0.55 -6.07
C MET A 236 12.27 -0.90 -6.55
N ARG A 237 11.44 -1.12 -7.55
CA ARG A 237 11.22 -2.45 -8.13
C ARG A 237 12.51 -3.07 -8.64
N GLU A 238 13.29 -2.32 -9.42
CA GLU A 238 14.58 -2.78 -9.96
C GLU A 238 15.55 -3.16 -8.85
N THR A 239 15.68 -2.31 -7.82
CA THR A 239 16.53 -2.58 -6.66
C THR A 239 16.12 -3.85 -5.93
N ILE A 240 14.82 -4.03 -5.68
CA ILE A 240 14.26 -5.20 -5.01
C ILE A 240 14.51 -6.46 -5.85
N GLU A 241 14.19 -6.45 -7.14
CA GLU A 241 14.35 -7.60 -8.02
C GLU A 241 15.84 -8.00 -8.17
N ARG A 242 16.73 -7.02 -8.26
CA ARG A 242 18.18 -7.25 -8.30
C ARG A 242 18.71 -7.86 -7.01
N ALA A 243 18.19 -7.44 -5.86
CA ALA A 243 18.62 -7.94 -4.56
C ALA A 243 18.17 -9.38 -4.29
N PHE A 244 16.92 -9.69 -4.60
CA PHE A 244 16.32 -10.99 -4.27
C PHE A 244 16.33 -12.00 -5.42
N GLY A 245 16.53 -11.56 -6.67
CA GLY A 245 16.55 -12.41 -7.87
C GLY A 245 15.19 -12.98 -8.26
N VAL A 246 14.08 -12.36 -7.81
CA VAL A 246 12.70 -12.79 -8.08
C VAL A 246 11.82 -11.58 -8.44
N PRO A 247 10.71 -11.81 -9.17
CA PRO A 247 9.81 -10.72 -9.56
C PRO A 247 9.12 -10.06 -8.35
N CYS A 248 8.96 -8.74 -8.43
CA CYS A 248 8.26 -7.91 -7.47
C CYS A 248 6.96 -7.37 -8.07
N PHE A 249 5.86 -7.56 -7.36
CA PHE A 249 4.52 -7.09 -7.72
C PHE A 249 4.02 -6.09 -6.69
N SER A 250 3.08 -5.25 -7.09
CA SER A 250 2.42 -4.32 -6.18
C SER A 250 0.96 -4.67 -5.99
N GLN A 251 0.46 -4.44 -4.79
CA GLN A 251 -0.94 -4.56 -4.43
C GLN A 251 -1.46 -3.20 -3.95
N TYR A 252 -2.56 -2.73 -4.53
CA TYR A 252 -3.25 -1.54 -4.10
C TYR A 252 -4.51 -1.89 -3.29
N GLY A 253 -4.72 -1.23 -2.16
CA GLY A 253 -5.88 -1.46 -1.31
C GLY A 253 -6.23 -0.27 -0.44
N CYS A 254 -7.52 0.08 -0.44
CA CYS A 254 -8.14 1.02 0.49
C CYS A 254 -9.26 0.27 1.23
N HIS A 255 -8.94 -0.22 2.44
CA HIS A 255 -9.79 -1.20 3.11
C HIS A 255 -11.08 -0.62 3.67
N ASP A 256 -11.10 0.66 4.03
CA ASP A 256 -12.28 1.42 4.45
C ASP A 256 -13.24 1.70 3.28
N ALA A 257 -12.72 1.71 2.06
CA ALA A 257 -13.48 1.92 0.83
C ALA A 257 -13.82 0.62 0.07
N GLY A 258 -13.43 -0.55 0.58
CA GLY A 258 -13.65 -1.82 -0.11
C GLY A 258 -12.74 -2.05 -1.32
N ILE A 259 -11.71 -1.25 -1.54
CA ILE A 259 -10.80 -1.41 -2.67
C ILE A 259 -9.82 -2.56 -2.42
N SER A 260 -9.72 -3.45 -3.40
CA SER A 260 -8.66 -4.45 -3.54
C SER A 260 -8.26 -4.54 -5.00
N ALA A 261 -7.01 -4.27 -5.30
CA ALA A 261 -6.48 -4.36 -6.66
C ALA A 261 -5.04 -4.89 -6.64
N TYR A 262 -4.62 -5.54 -7.70
CA TYR A 262 -3.34 -6.25 -7.77
C TYR A 262 -2.74 -6.20 -9.18
N GLU A 263 -1.42 -6.19 -9.25
CA GLU A 263 -0.70 -6.37 -10.51
C GLU A 263 -0.74 -7.83 -10.94
N CYS A 264 -0.88 -8.04 -12.25
CA CYS A 264 -0.64 -9.33 -12.88
C CYS A 264 0.82 -9.42 -13.40
N GLU A 265 1.13 -10.53 -14.06
CA GLU A 265 2.43 -10.79 -14.68
C GLU A 265 2.85 -9.75 -15.74
N GLN A 266 1.90 -9.01 -16.32
CA GLN A 266 2.17 -7.94 -17.29
C GLN A 266 2.61 -6.63 -16.63
N ARG A 267 2.30 -6.41 -15.32
CA ARG A 267 2.67 -5.23 -14.52
C ARG A 267 2.32 -3.87 -15.16
N LYS A 268 1.23 -3.84 -15.93
CA LYS A 268 0.75 -2.63 -16.62
C LYS A 268 -0.22 -1.80 -15.79
N GLY A 269 -0.42 -2.16 -14.51
CA GLY A 269 -1.37 -1.55 -13.59
C GLY A 269 -2.05 -2.58 -12.71
N PHE A 270 -3.11 -2.17 -12.02
CA PHE A 270 -3.77 -2.96 -10.99
C PHE A 270 -5.15 -3.41 -11.45
N HIS A 271 -5.41 -4.71 -11.50
CA HIS A 271 -6.73 -5.28 -11.73
C HIS A 271 -7.62 -5.06 -10.49
N LEU A 272 -8.68 -4.27 -10.63
CA LEU A 272 -9.59 -3.92 -9.54
C LEU A 272 -10.67 -4.97 -9.36
N ILE A 273 -10.74 -5.59 -8.18
CA ILE A 273 -11.74 -6.62 -7.84
C ILE A 273 -13.12 -5.96 -7.62
N THR A 274 -13.94 -5.95 -8.65
CA THR A 274 -15.26 -5.31 -8.67
C THR A 274 -16.33 -6.06 -7.91
N ASP A 275 -16.11 -7.31 -7.55
CA ASP A 275 -16.98 -8.08 -6.66
C ASP A 275 -16.99 -7.53 -5.23
N ARG A 276 -15.97 -6.76 -4.87
CA ARG A 276 -15.85 -6.14 -3.55
C ARG A 276 -16.42 -4.73 -3.53
N CYS A 277 -16.27 -3.96 -4.61
CA CYS A 277 -16.65 -2.56 -4.64
C CYS A 277 -17.33 -2.15 -5.94
N TYR A 278 -18.21 -1.17 -5.85
CA TYR A 278 -18.58 -0.30 -6.95
C TYR A 278 -17.72 0.96 -6.87
N PHE A 279 -17.19 1.42 -8.00
CA PHE A 279 -16.27 2.56 -8.04
C PHE A 279 -16.63 3.56 -9.13
N GLU A 280 -16.25 4.80 -8.89
CA GLU A 280 -16.39 5.92 -9.81
C GLU A 280 -15.05 6.67 -9.81
N VAL A 281 -14.63 7.14 -10.99
CA VAL A 281 -13.50 8.07 -11.11
C VAL A 281 -14.08 9.40 -11.53
N LEU A 282 -13.91 10.40 -10.67
CA LEU A 282 -14.44 11.74 -10.92
C LEU A 282 -13.57 12.49 -11.94
N GLU A 283 -14.06 13.63 -12.46
CA GLU A 283 -13.33 14.44 -13.46
C GLU A 283 -11.95 14.90 -12.96
N ASP A 284 -11.82 15.14 -11.65
CA ASP A 284 -10.58 15.47 -10.98
C ASP A 284 -9.71 14.25 -10.63
N ARG A 285 -10.04 13.08 -11.19
CA ARG A 285 -9.37 11.77 -10.99
C ARG A 285 -9.50 11.17 -9.59
N ARG A 286 -10.31 11.75 -8.68
CA ARG A 286 -10.55 11.12 -7.37
C ARG A 286 -11.28 9.80 -7.54
N LEU A 287 -10.77 8.80 -6.83
CA LEU A 287 -11.42 7.50 -6.72
C LEU A 287 -12.49 7.55 -5.62
N VAL A 288 -13.73 7.43 -6.03
CA VAL A 288 -14.88 7.25 -5.14
C VAL A 288 -15.29 5.79 -5.16
N SER A 289 -15.53 5.21 -4.00
CA SER A 289 -15.86 3.79 -3.90
C SER A 289 -17.00 3.53 -2.93
N THR A 290 -17.72 2.46 -3.20
CA THR A 290 -18.75 1.88 -2.34
C THR A 290 -18.39 0.43 -2.07
N ASP A 291 -18.05 0.07 -0.82
CA ASP A 291 -17.83 -1.35 -0.45
C ASP A 291 -19.17 -2.09 -0.46
N ILE A 292 -19.52 -2.66 -1.63
CA ILE A 292 -20.76 -3.44 -1.84
C ILE A 292 -20.74 -4.79 -1.12
N SER A 293 -19.68 -5.12 -0.47
CA SER A 293 -19.53 -6.30 0.37
C SER A 293 -19.75 -6.02 1.86
N ASN A 294 -19.82 -4.75 2.28
CA ASN A 294 -19.93 -4.36 3.68
C ASN A 294 -21.37 -4.01 4.07
N GLU A 295 -22.03 -4.93 4.74
CA GLU A 295 -23.41 -4.75 5.24
C GLU A 295 -23.48 -4.27 6.70
N ALA A 296 -22.33 -4.17 7.41
CA ALA A 296 -22.29 -3.70 8.79
C ALA A 296 -22.25 -2.16 8.92
N LEU A 297 -21.63 -1.51 7.95
CA LEU A 297 -21.54 -0.05 7.85
C LEU A 297 -21.62 0.31 6.37
N PHE A 298 -22.66 1.00 5.98
CA PHE A 298 -22.84 1.42 4.60
C PHE A 298 -22.12 2.74 4.34
N LEU A 299 -21.23 2.75 3.35
CA LEU A 299 -20.48 3.93 2.93
C LEU A 299 -20.64 4.12 1.42
N PRO A 300 -21.83 4.56 0.95
CA PRO A 300 -22.04 4.83 -0.45
C PRO A 300 -21.20 6.03 -0.89
N ARG A 301 -20.57 5.93 -2.06
CA ARG A 301 -19.79 6.97 -2.71
C ARG A 301 -18.74 7.62 -1.78
N TYR A 302 -17.99 6.76 -1.08
CA TYR A 302 -16.93 7.23 -0.18
C TYR A 302 -15.71 7.67 -0.98
N ASP A 303 -15.31 8.94 -0.76
CA ASP A 303 -14.06 9.50 -1.30
C ASP A 303 -12.85 8.87 -0.60
N THR A 304 -12.10 8.08 -1.34
CA THR A 304 -10.91 7.41 -0.79
C THR A 304 -9.79 8.40 -0.46
N GLY A 305 -9.82 9.58 -1.09
CA GLY A 305 -8.75 10.55 -1.10
C GLY A 305 -7.59 10.14 -2.02
N ASP A 306 -7.72 9.06 -2.77
CA ASP A 306 -6.71 8.62 -3.73
C ASP A 306 -7.07 9.11 -5.14
N LEU A 307 -6.05 9.55 -5.90
CA LEU A 307 -6.16 9.92 -7.30
C LEU A 307 -5.66 8.76 -8.16
N ILE A 308 -6.41 8.41 -9.19
CA ILE A 308 -6.06 7.31 -10.09
C ILE A 308 -6.24 7.68 -11.56
N THR A 309 -5.62 6.90 -12.44
CA THR A 309 -5.96 6.84 -13.86
C THR A 309 -6.37 5.43 -14.22
N MET A 310 -7.42 5.29 -15.03
CA MET A 310 -7.81 4.00 -15.61
C MET A 310 -7.02 3.77 -16.90
N ALA A 311 -6.79 2.50 -17.23
CA ALA A 311 -6.25 2.15 -18.53
C ALA A 311 -7.35 2.25 -19.60
N ASP A 312 -7.00 2.77 -20.76
CA ASP A 312 -7.91 2.85 -21.91
C ASP A 312 -8.16 1.47 -22.55
N GLU A 313 -7.16 0.59 -22.51
CA GLU A 313 -7.19 -0.72 -23.13
C GLU A 313 -7.17 -1.86 -22.09
N PRO A 314 -7.80 -2.99 -22.39
CA PRO A 314 -7.71 -4.17 -21.53
C PRO A 314 -6.27 -4.69 -21.42
N CYS A 315 -5.96 -5.32 -20.30
CA CYS A 315 -4.66 -5.95 -20.12
C CYS A 315 -4.51 -7.20 -21.00
N SER A 316 -3.35 -7.36 -21.64
CA SER A 316 -3.02 -8.52 -22.46
C SER A 316 -2.91 -9.85 -21.68
N CYS A 317 -3.02 -9.82 -20.35
CA CYS A 317 -3.02 -11.03 -19.51
C CYS A 317 -4.32 -11.85 -19.60
N GLY A 318 -5.36 -11.32 -20.25
CA GLY A 318 -6.66 -11.95 -20.40
C GLY A 318 -7.61 -11.81 -19.21
N ARG A 319 -7.22 -11.10 -18.14
CA ARG A 319 -8.13 -10.79 -17.02
C ARG A 319 -9.12 -9.69 -17.42
N GLY A 320 -10.39 -9.89 -17.10
CA GLY A 320 -11.47 -8.96 -17.43
C GLY A 320 -11.74 -7.88 -16.38
N PHE A 321 -11.13 -7.95 -15.20
CA PHE A 321 -11.25 -6.88 -14.21
C PHE A 321 -10.75 -5.53 -14.76
N PRO A 322 -11.44 -4.41 -14.46
CA PRO A 322 -10.95 -3.07 -14.82
C PRO A 322 -9.51 -2.84 -14.38
N LEU A 323 -8.73 -2.17 -15.22
CA LEU A 323 -7.32 -1.92 -14.96
C LEU A 323 -7.11 -0.47 -14.54
N ILE A 324 -6.67 -0.26 -13.31
CA ILE A 324 -6.13 1.01 -12.83
C ILE A 324 -4.70 1.11 -13.38
N ALA A 325 -4.45 2.03 -14.30
CA ALA A 325 -3.13 2.21 -14.90
C ALA A 325 -2.10 2.75 -13.90
N ALA A 326 -2.54 3.69 -13.07
CA ALA A 326 -1.70 4.26 -12.02
C ALA A 326 -2.51 4.74 -10.81
N VAL A 327 -1.92 4.57 -9.64
CA VAL A 327 -2.33 5.27 -8.40
C VAL A 327 -1.38 6.45 -8.27
N ILE A 328 -1.90 7.65 -8.52
CA ILE A 328 -1.12 8.88 -8.61
C ILE A 328 -0.62 9.30 -7.22
N GLY A 329 -1.46 9.10 -6.20
CA GLY A 329 -1.20 9.47 -4.82
C GLY A 329 -2.47 9.94 -4.14
N ARG A 330 -2.33 10.68 -3.03
CA ARG A 330 -3.48 11.21 -2.30
C ARG A 330 -3.79 12.63 -2.73
N SER A 331 -5.07 12.98 -2.80
CA SER A 331 -5.53 14.35 -3.05
C SER A 331 -4.96 15.37 -2.03
N ASN A 332 -4.55 14.90 -0.85
CA ASN A 332 -3.91 15.72 0.20
C ASN A 332 -2.39 15.84 0.05
N ASP A 333 -1.76 15.10 -0.85
CA ASP A 333 -0.32 15.19 -1.15
C ASP A 333 -0.07 16.26 -2.22
N VAL A 334 -0.76 17.40 -2.06
CA VAL A 334 -0.63 18.58 -2.91
C VAL A 334 0.18 19.63 -2.18
N ILE A 335 1.18 20.17 -2.85
CA ILE A 335 1.91 21.36 -2.45
C ILE A 335 1.25 22.55 -3.15
N SER A 336 0.81 23.53 -2.37
CA SER A 336 0.23 24.78 -2.90
C SER A 336 1.12 25.93 -2.47
N ASP A 337 1.58 26.73 -3.43
CA ASP A 337 2.33 27.95 -3.14
C ASP A 337 1.40 29.12 -2.75
N GLN A 338 2.01 30.24 -2.37
CA GLN A 338 1.26 31.44 -1.96
C GLN A 338 0.52 32.11 -3.14
N ALA A 339 0.92 31.86 -4.37
CA ALA A 339 0.28 32.36 -5.58
C ALA A 339 -0.94 31.50 -6.00
N GLY A 340 -1.20 30.38 -5.30
CA GLY A 340 -2.28 29.45 -5.59
C GLY A 340 -1.93 28.42 -6.66
N ASN A 341 -0.65 28.34 -7.12
CA ASN A 341 -0.24 27.26 -7.97
C ASN A 341 -0.14 25.97 -7.14
N THR A 342 -0.53 24.86 -7.73
CA THR A 342 -0.55 23.57 -7.06
C THR A 342 0.23 22.54 -7.84
N VAL A 343 1.06 21.74 -7.17
CA VAL A 343 1.66 20.54 -7.72
C VAL A 343 1.34 19.36 -6.83
N HIS A 344 1.09 18.24 -7.45
CA HIS A 344 0.85 16.97 -6.80
C HIS A 344 2.18 16.20 -6.59
N SER A 345 2.24 15.29 -5.62
CA SER A 345 3.41 14.42 -5.40
C SER A 345 3.86 13.68 -6.66
N GLU A 346 2.93 13.40 -7.59
CA GLU A 346 3.21 12.84 -8.92
C GLU A 346 4.16 13.71 -9.75
N PHE A 347 4.10 15.04 -9.62
CA PHE A 347 5.04 15.95 -10.30
C PHE A 347 6.49 15.57 -9.98
N PHE A 348 6.79 15.30 -8.70
CA PHE A 348 8.12 14.90 -8.26
C PHE A 348 8.46 13.48 -8.74
N THR A 349 7.48 12.59 -8.77
CA THR A 349 7.66 11.25 -9.35
C THR A 349 8.04 11.33 -10.83
N HIS A 350 7.38 12.19 -11.60
CA HIS A 350 7.73 12.42 -13.00
C HIS A 350 9.08 13.15 -13.17
N LEU A 351 9.34 14.12 -12.28
CA LEU A 351 10.57 14.89 -12.30
C LEU A 351 11.81 14.01 -12.14
N PHE A 352 11.74 13.02 -11.24
CA PHE A 352 12.88 12.17 -10.91
C PHE A 352 12.87 10.81 -11.61
N ARG A 353 11.80 10.47 -12.34
CA ARG A 353 11.64 9.17 -13.01
C ARG A 353 12.76 8.85 -14.01
N GLU A 354 13.32 9.87 -14.65
CA GLU A 354 14.37 9.70 -15.68
C GLU A 354 15.78 9.60 -15.06
N VAL A 355 15.91 9.84 -13.76
CA VAL A 355 17.18 9.78 -13.03
C VAL A 355 17.33 8.38 -12.44
N GLN A 356 18.01 7.51 -13.15
CA GLN A 356 18.17 6.09 -12.76
C GLN A 356 18.89 5.89 -11.43
N THR A 357 19.64 6.89 -10.96
CA THR A 357 20.39 6.84 -9.72
C THR A 357 19.53 7.13 -8.48
N ILE A 358 18.32 7.72 -8.67
CA ILE A 358 17.39 8.02 -7.56
C ILE A 358 16.54 6.77 -7.29
N THR A 359 16.64 6.26 -6.07
CA THR A 359 15.87 5.09 -5.61
C THR A 359 14.60 5.49 -4.89
N ALA A 360 14.61 6.60 -4.15
CA ALA A 360 13.45 7.14 -3.45
C ALA A 360 13.59 8.65 -3.22
N PHE A 361 12.47 9.31 -2.91
CA PHE A 361 12.47 10.73 -2.55
C PHE A 361 11.39 11.06 -1.51
N GLN A 362 11.60 12.18 -0.82
CA GLN A 362 10.62 12.80 0.06
C GLN A 362 10.72 14.32 -0.09
N VAL A 363 9.57 14.98 -0.13
CA VAL A 363 9.50 16.43 -0.29
C VAL A 363 8.83 17.03 0.93
N ALA A 364 9.46 18.04 1.52
CA ALA A 364 8.91 18.81 2.64
C ALA A 364 8.70 20.26 2.21
N TYR A 365 7.58 20.87 2.63
CA TYR A 365 7.20 22.22 2.23
C TYR A 365 6.54 23.00 3.37
N ASP A 366 6.95 24.24 3.56
CA ASP A 366 6.49 25.14 4.64
C ASP A 366 5.72 26.39 4.19
N GLY A 367 5.43 26.50 2.92
CA GLY A 367 4.82 27.69 2.32
C GLY A 367 5.84 28.60 1.62
N HIS A 368 7.12 28.53 1.96
CA HIS A 368 8.21 29.34 1.42
C HIS A 368 9.35 28.49 0.88
N THR A 369 9.72 27.47 1.64
CA THR A 369 10.86 26.60 1.35
C THR A 369 10.40 25.21 0.98
N LEU A 370 11.00 24.65 -0.06
CA LEU A 370 10.85 23.28 -0.48
C LEU A 370 12.14 22.52 -0.24
N VAL A 371 12.11 21.47 0.56
CA VAL A 371 13.24 20.56 0.75
C VAL A 371 12.96 19.26 0.02
N VAL A 372 13.85 18.85 -0.86
CA VAL A 372 13.77 17.60 -1.60
C VAL A 372 14.88 16.67 -1.10
N ASN A 373 14.49 15.67 -0.33
CA ASN A 373 15.41 14.64 0.15
C ASN A 373 15.39 13.46 -0.85
N LEU A 374 16.54 13.15 -1.41
CA LEU A 374 16.73 12.13 -2.43
C LEU A 374 17.62 11.01 -1.91
N HIS A 375 17.15 9.78 -1.98
CA HIS A 375 18.04 8.62 -1.87
C HIS A 375 18.62 8.32 -3.24
N THR A 376 19.93 8.53 -3.38
CA THR A 376 20.65 8.37 -4.65
C THR A 376 22.00 7.71 -4.44
N HIS A 377 22.47 6.99 -5.45
CA HIS A 377 23.82 6.41 -5.51
C HIS A 377 24.82 7.37 -6.17
N ASP A 378 24.35 8.46 -6.79
CA ASP A 378 25.18 9.48 -7.43
C ASP A 378 25.10 10.79 -6.60
N MET A 379 26.20 11.11 -5.93
CA MET A 379 26.33 12.31 -5.10
C MET A 379 26.68 13.56 -5.93
N ASP A 380 27.11 13.38 -7.18
CA ASP A 380 27.62 14.45 -8.03
C ASP A 380 26.58 14.96 -9.04
N THR A 381 25.33 14.47 -8.95
CA THR A 381 24.25 14.92 -9.86
C THR A 381 24.02 16.43 -9.73
N ASP A 382 24.04 17.15 -10.85
CA ASP A 382 23.65 18.57 -10.93
C ASP A 382 22.12 18.71 -10.78
N TRP A 383 21.67 19.28 -9.66
CA TRP A 383 20.26 19.49 -9.36
C TRP A 383 19.70 20.81 -9.94
N ALA A 384 20.51 21.66 -10.56
CA ALA A 384 20.06 22.95 -11.08
C ALA A 384 18.93 22.84 -12.13
N PRO A 385 18.96 21.89 -13.10
CA PRO A 385 17.87 21.72 -14.05
C PRO A 385 16.54 21.31 -13.38
N TYR A 386 16.59 20.51 -12.33
CA TYR A 386 15.43 20.07 -11.58
C TYR A 386 14.84 21.21 -10.72
N LYS A 387 15.70 22.02 -10.12
CA LYS A 387 15.30 23.24 -9.41
C LYS A 387 14.55 24.21 -10.33
N GLU A 388 15.05 24.44 -11.54
CA GLU A 388 14.39 25.29 -12.54
C GLU A 388 13.00 24.75 -12.92
N ARG A 389 12.86 23.42 -13.11
CA ARG A 389 11.56 22.80 -13.42
C ARG A 389 10.57 22.94 -12.26
N ILE A 390 11.02 22.81 -11.01
CA ILE A 390 10.17 23.03 -9.83
C ILE A 390 9.73 24.51 -9.78
N GLN A 391 10.64 25.45 -9.97
CA GLN A 391 10.35 26.88 -9.94
C GLN A 391 9.39 27.35 -11.05
N LYS A 392 9.33 26.65 -12.17
CA LYS A 392 8.32 26.89 -13.22
C LYS A 392 6.91 26.50 -12.80
N SER A 393 6.77 25.57 -11.85
CA SER A 393 5.49 24.99 -11.42
C SER A 393 5.03 25.52 -10.06
N LEU A 394 5.96 25.97 -9.22
CA LEU A 394 5.72 26.49 -7.87
C LEU A 394 6.52 27.77 -7.63
N ALA A 395 5.84 28.80 -7.17
CA ALA A 395 6.49 30.03 -6.69
C ALA A 395 7.01 29.81 -5.26
N VAL A 396 8.20 29.22 -5.15
CA VAL A 396 8.88 28.98 -3.88
C VAL A 396 10.11 29.86 -3.75
N GLU A 397 10.37 30.40 -2.56
CA GLU A 397 11.50 31.29 -2.29
C GLU A 397 12.82 30.53 -2.29
N ARG A 398 12.80 29.31 -1.73
CA ARG A 398 13.98 28.48 -1.57
C ARG A 398 13.68 27.02 -1.91
N ILE A 399 14.63 26.37 -2.61
CA ILE A 399 14.59 24.93 -2.88
C ILE A 399 15.94 24.35 -2.49
N ASP A 400 15.92 23.44 -1.54
CA ASP A 400 17.10 22.71 -1.07
C ASP A 400 16.99 21.25 -1.48
N PHE A 401 18.06 20.71 -2.06
CA PHE A 401 18.23 19.28 -2.30
C PHE A 401 19.15 18.73 -1.22
N VAL A 402 18.65 17.76 -0.47
CA VAL A 402 19.44 16.99 0.51
C VAL A 402 19.52 15.53 0.04
N GLN A 403 20.60 14.86 0.35
CA GLN A 403 20.84 13.51 -0.16
C GLN A 403 21.02 12.52 0.99
N ASN A 404 20.38 11.36 0.84
CA ASN A 404 20.54 10.19 1.71
C ASN A 404 20.28 10.47 3.21
N GLN A 405 19.44 11.48 3.51
CA GLN A 405 18.96 11.69 4.87
C GLN A 405 17.84 10.68 5.20
N PRO A 406 17.71 10.26 6.46
CA PRO A 406 16.61 9.39 6.87
C PRO A 406 15.24 9.97 6.51
N PHE A 407 14.38 9.17 5.92
CA PHE A 407 13.02 9.62 5.61
C PHE A 407 12.15 9.67 6.86
N VAL A 408 11.37 10.75 6.97
CA VAL A 408 10.32 10.86 7.99
C VAL A 408 9.19 9.90 7.66
N LYS A 409 8.91 8.97 8.56
CA LYS A 409 7.83 7.99 8.41
C LYS A 409 6.58 8.44 9.19
N SER A 410 5.40 8.07 8.72
CA SER A 410 4.16 8.28 9.46
C SER A 410 4.16 7.48 10.77
N ALA A 411 3.25 7.79 11.70
CA ALA A 411 3.06 7.05 12.96
C ALA A 411 2.83 5.53 12.75
N ASN A 412 2.44 5.12 11.53
CA ASN A 412 2.26 3.71 11.15
C ASN A 412 3.47 3.15 10.38
N GLY A 413 4.60 3.85 10.36
CA GLY A 413 5.83 3.44 9.67
C GLY A 413 5.80 3.52 8.14
N LYS A 414 4.76 4.12 7.56
CA LYS A 414 4.67 4.30 6.10
C LYS A 414 5.46 5.50 5.63
N HIS A 415 6.10 5.37 4.48
CA HIS A 415 6.72 6.48 3.79
C HIS A 415 5.68 7.53 3.40
N LYS A 416 5.98 8.81 3.64
CA LYS A 416 5.21 9.95 3.15
C LYS A 416 6.02 10.62 2.05
N PHE A 417 5.44 10.81 0.89
CA PHE A 417 6.11 11.52 -0.22
C PHE A 417 6.15 13.03 -0.01
N VAL A 418 5.12 13.60 0.60
CA VAL A 418 5.02 15.02 0.92
C VAL A 418 4.80 15.21 2.42
N LEU A 419 5.62 16.07 3.01
CA LEU A 419 5.53 16.51 4.39
C LEU A 419 5.08 17.97 4.42
N LYS A 420 4.20 18.33 5.37
CA LYS A 420 3.85 19.72 5.68
C LYS A 420 4.46 20.10 7.02
N LEU A 421 4.78 21.39 7.20
CA LEU A 421 5.33 21.90 8.46
C LEU A 421 4.55 21.44 9.71
N PRO A 422 5.21 21.23 10.85
CA PRO A 422 6.57 21.67 11.24
C PRO A 422 7.67 20.63 10.95
N GLU A 423 7.40 19.61 10.16
CA GLU A 423 8.27 18.45 9.94
C GLU A 423 9.57 18.80 9.15
N ILE A 424 9.65 19.98 8.52
CA ILE A 424 10.87 20.46 7.82
C ILE A 424 12.03 20.70 8.77
N GLY A 425 11.77 21.15 9.99
CA GLY A 425 12.81 21.39 10.99
C GLY A 425 13.70 20.18 11.24
N LEU A 426 13.15 18.98 11.10
CA LEU A 426 13.89 17.73 11.28
C LEU A 426 15.06 17.55 10.29
N TYR A 427 14.98 18.12 9.07
CA TYR A 427 16.07 18.03 8.10
C TYR A 427 17.19 19.04 8.35
N TYR A 428 16.91 20.16 9.02
CA TYR A 428 17.91 21.17 9.34
C TYR A 428 18.64 20.89 10.66
N GLU A 429 17.96 20.28 11.65
CA GLU A 429 18.58 19.87 12.91
C GLU A 429 19.61 18.73 12.70
N MET A 430 19.44 17.90 11.67
CA MET A 430 20.36 16.81 11.35
C MET A 430 21.66 17.32 10.69
N ASP A 431 21.60 18.37 9.89
CA ASP A 431 22.81 18.99 9.30
C ASP A 431 23.68 19.69 10.37
N ASP A 432 23.06 20.30 11.38
CA ASP A 432 23.80 20.93 12.51
C ASP A 432 24.52 19.90 13.40
N CYS A 433 23.96 18.71 13.56
CA CYS A 433 24.61 17.61 14.30
C CYS A 433 25.80 17.03 13.54
N THR A 434 25.68 16.86 12.21
CA THR A 434 26.78 16.34 11.38
C THR A 434 27.91 17.36 11.20
N ALA A 435 27.58 18.64 11.20
CA ALA A 435 28.58 19.73 11.18
C ALA A 435 29.35 19.83 12.50
N LYS A 436 28.70 19.63 13.66
CA LYS A 436 29.35 19.60 14.98
C LYS A 436 30.25 18.38 15.16
N GLU A 437 29.84 17.19 14.71
CA GLU A 437 30.67 15.99 14.78
C GLU A 437 31.91 16.05 13.86
N LYS A 438 31.85 16.77 12.73
CA LYS A 438 33.02 17.02 11.90
C LYS A 438 33.99 18.02 12.53
N ASN A 439 33.48 19.09 13.12
CA ASN A 439 34.33 20.08 13.82
C ASN A 439 35.00 19.50 15.06
N ASP A 440 34.34 18.69 15.86
CA ASP A 440 34.92 18.00 17.02
C ASP A 440 36.01 16.99 16.65
N LYS A 441 35.91 16.34 15.47
CA LYS A 441 36.96 15.46 14.97
C LYS A 441 38.18 16.19 14.42
N ASP A 442 37.99 17.36 13.83
CA ASP A 442 39.10 18.20 13.32
C ASP A 442 39.82 18.95 14.42
N GLU A 443 39.15 19.32 15.54
CA GLU A 443 39.81 19.91 16.69
C GLU A 443 40.61 18.90 17.51
N ASN A 444 40.17 17.64 17.61
CA ASN A 444 40.88 16.58 18.32
C ASN A 444 42.15 16.07 17.57
N GLN A 445 42.33 16.41 16.29
CA GLN A 445 43.52 16.09 15.51
C GLN A 445 44.59 17.21 15.50
N ARG A 446 44.35 18.34 16.20
CA ARG A 446 45.25 19.51 16.22
C ARG A 446 45.85 19.83 17.58
N GLN A 447 45.85 18.90 18.52
CA GLN A 447 46.66 19.07 19.75
C GLN A 447 47.95 18.24 19.66
N PRO A 448 49.11 18.84 19.96
CA PRO A 448 50.45 18.30 19.72
C PRO A 448 50.83 17.15 20.66
#